data_7a94989d94f26e8e36b3bee8a7d94c89
#
_entry.id   7a94989d94f26e8e36b3bee8a7d94c89
#
_cell.length_a   1.000
_cell.length_b   1.000
_cell.length_c   1.000
_cell.angle_alpha   90.00
_cell.angle_beta   90.00
_cell.angle_gamma   90.00
#
_symmetry.space_group_name_H-M   'P 1'
#
loop_
_entity.id
_entity.type
_entity.pdbx_description
1 polymer ?
#
loop_
_entity_poly.entity_id
_entity_poly.type
_entity_poly.pdbx_seq_one_letter_code
_entity_poly.pdbx_strand_id
1 'polypeptide(L)'
;TESNDDQAGIYMCACPAQLAAQMMELRTLHQYQMNCMSEMPDMADSHRTIADAVFRAHALLEEALDRVLDIEGWDKTSLKMPDGLRKKRDELL
;
A
#
# COMPACT_ATOMS: atom_id res chain seq x y z
N THR A 1 -5.27 -19.65 -9.66
CA THR A 1 -6.11 -19.09 -9.41
C THR A 1 -6.41 -18.92 -8.08
N GLU A 2 -7.52 -19.27 -7.67
CA GLU A 2 -7.71 -19.03 -6.44
C GLU A 2 -6.81 -19.68 -5.64
N SER A 3 -6.37 -20.82 -5.95
CA SER A 3 -5.48 -21.52 -5.15
C SER A 3 -4.17 -20.79 -5.10
N ASN A 4 -3.75 -20.17 -6.15
CA ASN A 4 -2.52 -19.43 -6.12
C ASN A 4 -2.69 -18.22 -5.27
N ASP A 5 -3.81 -17.58 -5.32
CA ASP A 5 -4.04 -16.41 -4.52
C ASP A 5 -4.06 -16.81 -3.08
N ASP A 6 -4.68 -17.92 -2.74
CA ASP A 6 -4.73 -18.35 -1.38
C ASP A 6 -3.33 -18.66 -0.88
N GLN A 7 -2.54 -19.33 -1.66
CA GLN A 7 -1.20 -19.63 -1.25
C GLN A 7 -0.38 -18.38 -1.09
N ALA A 8 -0.51 -17.45 -2.00
CA ALA A 8 0.23 -16.22 -1.89
C ALA A 8 -0.19 -15.50 -0.63
N GLY A 9 -1.48 -15.47 -0.32
CA GLY A 9 -1.93 -14.83 0.89
C GLY A 9 -1.42 -15.52 2.12
N ILE A 10 -1.30 -16.82 2.04
CA ILE A 10 -0.84 -17.55 3.17
C ILE A 10 0.63 -17.37 3.41
N TYR A 11 1.45 -17.69 2.43
CA TYR A 11 2.81 -17.61 2.74
C TYR A 11 3.37 -16.31 2.38
N MET A 12 2.61 -15.51 1.77
CA MET A 12 3.21 -14.44 1.46
C MET A 12 3.14 -13.48 2.33
N CYS A 13 2.28 -13.53 3.10
CA CYS A 13 2.30 -12.46 3.90
C CYS A 13 2.67 -11.33 2.98
N ALA A 14 2.12 -11.33 1.79
CA ALA A 14 2.43 -10.30 0.84
C ALA A 14 1.61 -9.06 1.14
N CYS A 15 0.89 -9.05 2.23
CA CYS A 15 0.05 -7.92 2.60
C CYS A 15 0.79 -6.60 2.64
N PRO A 16 2.00 -6.52 3.20
CA PRO A 16 2.71 -5.23 3.19
C PRO A 16 2.98 -4.75 1.77
N ALA A 17 3.33 -5.67 0.87
CA ALA A 17 3.62 -5.28 -0.51
C ALA A 17 2.34 -4.84 -1.21
N GLN A 18 1.22 -5.47 -0.90
CA GLN A 18 -0.04 -5.09 -1.49
C GLN A 18 -0.47 -3.72 -1.02
N LEU A 19 -0.28 -3.42 0.26
CA LEU A 19 -0.59 -2.11 0.78
C LEU A 19 0.29 -1.06 0.12
N ALA A 20 1.57 -1.35 -0.04
CA ALA A 20 2.49 -0.41 -0.65
C ALA A 20 2.09 -0.13 -2.10
N ALA A 21 1.62 -1.14 -2.82
CA ALA A 21 1.20 -0.95 -4.20
C ALA A 21 -0.01 -0.03 -4.28
N GLN A 22 -0.96 -0.19 -3.35
CA GLN A 22 -2.13 0.68 -3.32
C GLN A 22 -1.74 2.11 -2.97
N MET A 23 -0.77 2.27 -2.07
CA MET A 23 -0.30 3.60 -1.71
C MET A 23 0.33 4.29 -2.91
N MET A 24 1.05 3.54 -3.74
CA MET A 24 1.65 4.12 -4.93
C MET A 24 0.57 4.54 -5.93
N GLU A 25 -0.50 3.77 -6.04
CA GLU A 25 -1.59 4.15 -6.93
C GLU A 25 -2.29 5.39 -6.41
N LEU A 26 -2.42 5.53 -5.09
CA LEU A 26 -3.01 6.72 -4.53
C LEU A 26 -2.14 7.95 -4.81
N ARG A 27 -0.83 7.78 -4.77
CA ARG A 27 0.08 8.89 -5.09
C ARG A 27 -0.10 9.33 -6.54
N THR A 28 -0.24 8.36 -7.44
CA THR A 28 -0.45 8.67 -8.85
C THR A 28 -1.77 9.43 -9.03
N LEU A 29 -2.82 8.98 -8.34
CA LEU A 29 -4.11 9.63 -8.42
C LEU A 29 -4.03 11.05 -7.87
N HIS A 30 -3.32 11.24 -6.76
CA HIS A 30 -3.16 12.56 -6.17
C HIS A 30 -2.45 13.49 -7.14
N GLN A 31 -1.37 13.00 -7.77
CA GLN A 31 -0.62 13.82 -8.70
C GLN A 31 -1.49 14.22 -9.90
N TYR A 32 -2.31 13.29 -10.36
CA TYR A 32 -3.19 13.57 -11.48
C TYR A 32 -4.18 14.68 -11.10
N GLN A 33 -4.73 14.64 -9.88
CA GLN A 33 -5.67 15.65 -9.44
C GLN A 33 -4.99 17.01 -9.32
N MET A 34 -3.77 17.03 -8.81
CA MET A 34 -3.05 18.30 -8.69
C MET A 34 -2.77 18.91 -10.06
N ASN A 35 -2.41 18.06 -11.02
CA ASN A 35 -2.15 18.55 -12.36
C ASN A 35 -3.44 19.09 -12.99
N CYS A 36 -4.55 18.41 -12.78
CA CYS A 36 -5.82 18.86 -13.33
C CYS A 36 -6.27 20.18 -12.71
N MET A 37 -6.02 20.38 -11.41
CA MET A 37 -6.38 21.63 -10.80
C MET A 37 -5.63 22.78 -11.44
N SER A 38 -4.40 22.53 -11.81
CA SER A 38 -3.59 23.57 -12.44
C SER A 38 -4.09 23.87 -13.85
N GLU A 39 -4.51 22.85 -14.58
CA GLU A 39 -4.91 23.01 -15.96
C GLU A 39 -6.37 23.38 -16.13
N MET A 40 -7.23 23.05 -15.20
CA MET A 40 -8.64 23.32 -15.29
C MET A 40 -9.15 23.95 -14.00
N PRO A 41 -8.85 25.22 -13.79
CA PRO A 41 -9.20 25.89 -12.54
C PRO A 41 -10.69 25.90 -12.24
N ASP A 42 -11.53 25.82 -13.25
CA ASP A 42 -12.95 25.84 -13.05
C ASP A 42 -13.43 24.60 -12.30
N MET A 43 -12.67 23.53 -12.35
CA MET A 43 -13.01 22.31 -11.68
C MET A 43 -12.11 22.05 -10.48
N ALA A 44 -11.46 23.09 -9.99
CA ALA A 44 -10.50 22.93 -8.90
C ALA A 44 -11.13 22.37 -7.64
N ASP A 45 -12.38 22.71 -7.35
CA ASP A 45 -13.02 22.23 -6.13
C ASP A 45 -13.22 20.72 -6.18
N SER A 46 -13.62 20.19 -7.33
CA SER A 46 -13.78 18.74 -7.47
C SER A 46 -12.45 18.04 -7.31
N HIS A 47 -11.43 18.56 -7.98
CA HIS A 47 -10.11 17.93 -7.93
C HIS A 47 -9.52 18.04 -6.53
N ARG A 48 -9.76 19.16 -5.83
CA ARG A 48 -9.23 19.32 -4.47
C ARG A 48 -9.93 18.35 -3.52
N THR A 49 -11.23 18.15 -3.70
CA THR A 49 -11.96 17.22 -2.86
C THR A 49 -11.40 15.81 -3.00
N ILE A 50 -11.13 15.39 -4.23
CA ILE A 50 -10.56 14.07 -4.48
C ILE A 50 -9.16 14.00 -3.93
N ALA A 51 -8.34 15.03 -4.15
CA ALA A 51 -6.96 15.04 -3.68
C ALA A 51 -6.90 14.95 -2.15
N ASP A 52 -7.79 15.66 -1.44
CA ASP A 52 -7.82 15.62 0.01
C ASP A 52 -8.22 14.22 0.49
N ALA A 53 -9.20 13.60 -0.16
CA ALA A 53 -9.62 12.26 0.23
C ALA A 53 -8.50 11.26 0.00
N VAL A 54 -7.80 11.39 -1.11
CA VAL A 54 -6.69 10.50 -1.42
C VAL A 54 -5.56 10.68 -0.41
N PHE A 55 -5.30 11.91 -0.02
CA PHE A 55 -4.24 12.19 0.95
C PHE A 55 -4.57 11.53 2.28
N ARG A 56 -5.83 11.64 2.72
CA ARG A 56 -6.23 11.01 3.97
C ARG A 56 -6.21 9.50 3.87
N ALA A 57 -6.63 8.95 2.74
CA ALA A 57 -6.60 7.51 2.53
C ALA A 57 -5.16 6.99 2.56
N HIS A 58 -4.23 7.74 1.96
CA HIS A 58 -2.83 7.36 1.95
C HIS A 58 -2.29 7.35 3.39
N ALA A 59 -2.66 8.34 4.19
CA ALA A 59 -2.20 8.41 5.57
C ALA A 59 -2.73 7.22 6.38
N LEU A 60 -3.97 6.82 6.15
CA LEU A 60 -4.54 5.68 6.84
C LEU A 60 -3.83 4.39 6.44
N LEU A 61 -3.48 4.26 5.18
CA LEU A 61 -2.76 3.07 4.72
C LEU A 61 -1.34 3.05 5.26
N GLU A 62 -0.73 4.23 5.42
CA GLU A 62 0.60 4.27 6.02
C GLU A 62 0.56 3.78 7.45
N GLU A 63 -0.46 4.16 8.21
CA GLU A 63 -0.59 3.71 9.58
C GLU A 63 -0.85 2.21 9.61
N ALA A 64 -1.69 1.72 8.70
CA ALA A 64 -1.98 0.29 8.64
C ALA A 64 -0.73 -0.51 8.30
N LEU A 65 0.05 -0.02 7.35
CA LEU A 65 1.27 -0.70 6.95
C LEU A 65 2.24 -0.75 8.11
N ASP A 66 2.39 0.35 8.83
CA ASP A 66 3.30 0.38 9.97
C ASP A 66 2.88 -0.63 11.03
N ARG A 67 1.58 -0.74 11.29
CA ARG A 67 1.09 -1.70 12.26
C ARG A 67 1.27 -3.14 11.79
N VAL A 68 1.04 -3.39 10.52
CA VAL A 68 1.22 -4.74 9.97
C VAL A 68 2.67 -5.16 10.07
N LEU A 69 3.58 -4.23 9.79
CA LEU A 69 5.01 -4.56 9.90
C LEU A 69 5.37 -4.89 11.35
N ASP A 70 4.75 -4.18 12.32
CA ASP A 70 5.01 -4.48 13.72
C ASP A 70 4.43 -5.84 14.08
N ILE A 71 3.19 -6.11 13.70
CA ILE A 71 2.53 -7.36 14.03
C ILE A 71 3.30 -8.55 13.46
N GLU A 72 3.80 -8.41 12.27
CA GLU A 72 4.52 -9.49 11.62
C GLU A 72 6.00 -9.56 11.99
N GLY A 73 6.47 -8.56 12.70
CA GLY A 73 7.86 -8.59 13.16
C GLY A 73 8.90 -8.20 12.12
N TRP A 74 8.49 -7.40 11.13
CA TRP A 74 9.45 -6.97 10.13
C TRP A 74 10.43 -5.96 10.71
N ASP A 75 11.65 -5.98 10.17
CA ASP A 75 12.63 -4.99 10.54
C ASP A 75 12.31 -3.76 9.70
N LYS A 76 11.72 -2.74 10.31
CA LYS A 76 11.29 -1.58 9.57
C LYS A 76 12.43 -0.77 8.98
N THR A 77 13.60 -0.89 9.55
CA THR A 77 14.76 -0.15 9.06
C THR A 77 15.25 -0.73 7.75
N SER A 78 15.42 -2.05 7.69
CA SER A 78 15.93 -2.69 6.50
C SER A 78 14.81 -3.29 5.67
N LEU A 79 13.60 -3.39 6.24
CA LEU A 79 12.46 -4.00 5.60
C LEU A 79 12.74 -5.44 5.22
N LYS A 80 13.52 -6.13 6.04
CA LYS A 80 13.79 -7.52 5.79
C LYS A 80 12.68 -8.36 6.33
N MET A 81 12.29 -9.39 5.60
CA MET A 81 11.28 -10.32 6.04
C MET A 81 11.78 -11.04 7.29
N PRO A 82 10.94 -11.18 8.33
CA PRO A 82 11.31 -11.90 9.52
C PRO A 82 11.70 -13.35 9.19
N ASP A 83 12.65 -13.88 9.92
CA ASP A 83 13.18 -15.22 9.66
C ASP A 83 12.07 -16.27 9.66
N GLY A 84 11.14 -16.19 10.58
CA GLY A 84 10.04 -17.15 10.63
C GLY A 84 9.22 -17.16 9.36
N LEU A 85 8.94 -15.98 8.82
CA LEU A 85 8.17 -15.88 7.60
C LEU A 85 8.97 -16.35 6.41
N ARG A 86 10.27 -16.06 6.39
CA ARG A 86 11.11 -16.50 5.29
C ARG A 86 11.18 -18.01 5.27
N LYS A 87 11.32 -18.64 6.43
CA LYS A 87 11.40 -20.07 6.49
C LYS A 87 10.09 -20.68 6.02
N LYS A 88 8.98 -20.11 6.44
CA LYS A 88 7.69 -20.63 6.05
C LYS A 88 7.50 -20.50 4.55
N ARG A 89 7.89 -19.39 3.97
CA ARG A 89 7.79 -19.20 2.55
C ARG A 89 8.63 -20.23 1.80
N ASP A 90 9.87 -20.43 2.26
CA ASP A 90 10.76 -21.35 1.59
C ASP A 90 10.27 -22.79 1.69
N GLU A 91 9.64 -23.16 2.79
CA GLU A 91 9.09 -24.49 2.92
C GLU A 91 7.93 -24.72 1.98
N LEU A 92 7.21 -23.69 1.62
CA LEU A 92 6.07 -23.81 0.75
C LEU A 92 6.43 -23.67 -0.73
N LEU A 93 7.60 -23.23 -1.01
CA LEU A 93 8.06 -23.16 -2.38
C LEU A 93 8.79 -24.41 -2.78
#